data_670d4b8f18db7285bbc6c77aabf01ffb
#
_entry.id   670d4b8f18db7285bbc6c77aabf01ffb
#
_cell.length_a   1.000
_cell.length_b   1.000
_cell.length_c   1.000
_cell.angle_alpha   90.00
_cell.angle_beta   90.00
_cell.angle_gamma   90.00
#
_symmetry.space_group_name_H-M   'P 1'
#
loop_
_entity.id
_entity.type
_entity.pdbx_description
1 polymer ?
#
loop_
_entity_poly.entity_id
_entity_poly.type
_entity_poly.pdbx_seq_one_letter_code
_entity_poly.pdbx_strand_id
1 'polypeptide(L)'
;QRQMNALLFPDNCYGFESGGYPEAIPGLTYFQYQASHKRFYHPSNARIFLDGKVDLDAVLAKLDSFLSAYDALEIDTSIPLQAPVHPKEATAVYAIGAQESDENKDILALGWVFGRFDEPEKVLAASALAQVLCGSNEAPLKKALLEQGLAEDVQLQVQDGIQQCFAQLIVRNTDAGKKEQILSIIRQVLEQQAQGGLDHSRIAAVLNKLEFSARALEYGRMPQGIVLSIKSLESWLYGGDPAQNLQCGEQFAALREKLDQGWFEEFLRSAFLENPHQAQLCLLPSKTLGEEKRQKEAAGLAGIKAGWSEEEIRQVMDDFHAFRTRQAQPDTPEGLATLPVLTLSDIPVEIPPSKQREERVAEQRVLHQCLETGGIVYLDLYFALKDFTLDQLSQASLLASLLGDLSTHRHSALELRNQMDRYLGFFSAAVTVFTHRGTGETTPYLVVSTAMLEKYQSEAAALVEEILTETRFDETQQLNFLLTQNRMMLEQQIQMSGNAYASQRAAAAFSPKGAVKEAVGGIRYLRYLQQQDQPETASPSEKLTQLFEKVFSRWRVTVGLTGKLNEHWLAGMLEQLPDTPVGSPVQYSVEPLAKEGFVIPAGIGFAAQVSR
;
A
#
# COMPACT_ATOMS: atom_id res chain seq x y z
N GLN A 1 4.45 9.63 16.16
CA GLN A 1 4.57 10.81 15.28
C GLN A 1 4.34 12.11 16.04
N ARG A 2 3.21 12.30 16.75
CA ARG A 2 2.88 13.54 17.50
C ARG A 2 4.03 14.07 18.36
N GLN A 3 4.67 13.22 19.17
CA GLN A 3 5.77 13.64 20.04
C GLN A 3 7.02 14.01 19.26
N MET A 4 7.33 13.30 18.16
CA MET A 4 8.43 13.67 17.27
C MET A 4 8.16 15.02 16.59
N ASN A 5 6.95 15.25 16.12
CA ASN A 5 6.56 16.53 15.54
C ASN A 5 6.73 17.68 16.54
N ALA A 6 6.30 17.49 17.80
CA ALA A 6 6.47 18.49 18.85
C ALA A 6 7.96 18.77 19.20
N LEU A 7 8.85 17.81 18.98
CA LEU A 7 10.29 18.00 19.16
C LEU A 7 10.92 18.74 17.98
N LEU A 8 10.53 18.39 16.74
CA LEU A 8 11.07 19.00 15.52
C LEU A 8 10.48 20.38 15.23
N PHE A 9 9.22 20.62 15.60
CA PHE A 9 8.49 21.85 15.26
C PHE A 9 7.83 22.48 16.53
N PRO A 10 8.61 22.85 17.54
CA PRO A 10 8.04 23.39 18.79
C PRO A 10 7.39 24.76 18.65
N ASP A 11 7.76 25.55 17.65
CA ASP A 11 7.39 26.97 17.54
C ASP A 11 6.33 27.24 16.48
N ASN A 12 5.80 26.20 15.81
CA ASN A 12 4.76 26.35 14.80
C ASN A 12 3.66 25.28 14.91
N CYS A 13 2.66 25.33 13.99
CA CYS A 13 1.48 24.46 14.07
C CYS A 13 1.77 22.98 13.85
N TYR A 14 2.90 22.60 13.24
CA TYR A 14 3.26 21.18 13.04
C TYR A 14 3.61 20.45 14.35
N GLY A 15 3.92 21.20 15.41
CA GLY A 15 4.12 20.62 16.75
C GLY A 15 2.85 20.14 17.43
N PHE A 16 1.67 20.46 16.87
CA PHE A 16 0.36 20.12 17.43
C PHE A 16 -0.36 19.07 16.59
N GLU A 17 -1.35 18.41 17.18
CA GLU A 17 -2.21 17.44 16.50
C GLU A 17 -3.24 18.17 15.63
N SER A 18 -3.22 17.98 14.31
CA SER A 18 -4.13 18.66 13.39
C SER A 18 -5.60 18.19 13.51
N GLY A 19 -5.83 16.94 13.89
CA GLY A 19 -7.15 16.36 14.12
C GLY A 19 -7.82 16.77 15.44
N GLY A 20 -7.12 17.54 16.27
CA GLY A 20 -7.53 17.93 17.62
C GLY A 20 -7.08 16.94 18.68
N TYR A 21 -6.65 17.50 19.81
CA TYR A 21 -6.25 16.69 20.97
C TYR A 21 -7.47 16.43 21.86
N PRO A 22 -7.87 15.18 22.11
CA PRO A 22 -9.12 14.84 22.80
C PRO A 22 -9.30 15.53 24.16
N GLU A 23 -8.23 15.66 24.93
CA GLU A 23 -8.26 16.32 26.25
C GLU A 23 -8.48 17.85 26.15
N ALA A 24 -8.17 18.48 25.01
CA ALA A 24 -8.32 19.91 24.79
C ALA A 24 -9.70 20.29 24.17
N ILE A 25 -10.32 19.37 23.41
CA ILE A 25 -11.58 19.62 22.69
C ILE A 25 -12.69 20.09 23.64
N PRO A 26 -12.92 19.48 24.82
CA PRO A 26 -13.98 19.93 25.74
C PRO A 26 -13.80 21.35 26.28
N GLY A 27 -12.58 21.90 26.23
CA GLY A 27 -12.29 23.28 26.64
C GLY A 27 -12.62 24.34 25.60
N LEU A 28 -12.95 23.95 24.37
CA LEU A 28 -13.33 24.88 23.30
C LEU A 28 -14.73 25.44 23.53
N THR A 29 -14.85 26.77 23.46
CA THR A 29 -16.16 27.41 23.51
C THR A 29 -16.84 27.42 22.13
N TYR A 30 -18.15 27.43 22.11
CA TYR A 30 -18.93 27.55 20.87
C TYR A 30 -18.55 28.82 20.06
N PHE A 31 -18.27 29.92 20.75
CA PHE A 31 -17.81 31.15 20.12
C PHE A 31 -16.46 30.96 19.40
N GLN A 32 -15.48 30.32 20.05
CA GLN A 32 -14.17 30.01 19.44
C GLN A 32 -14.34 29.12 18.22
N TYR A 33 -15.16 28.08 18.33
CA TYR A 33 -15.46 27.19 17.21
C TYR A 33 -16.06 27.95 16.02
N GLN A 34 -17.11 28.77 16.25
CA GLN A 34 -17.73 29.57 15.19
C GLN A 34 -16.77 30.61 14.60
N ALA A 35 -15.97 31.29 15.42
CA ALA A 35 -15.02 32.29 14.97
C ALA A 35 -13.93 31.65 14.07
N SER A 36 -13.40 30.50 14.48
CA SER A 36 -12.44 29.72 13.68
C SER A 36 -13.05 29.28 12.36
N HIS A 37 -14.27 28.72 12.40
CA HIS A 37 -14.96 28.30 11.18
C HIS A 37 -15.19 29.48 10.22
N LYS A 38 -15.76 30.59 10.67
CA LYS A 38 -16.00 31.78 9.84
C LYS A 38 -14.74 32.37 9.23
N ARG A 39 -13.61 32.30 9.95
CA ARG A 39 -12.34 32.82 9.48
C ARG A 39 -11.71 31.93 8.43
N PHE A 40 -11.55 30.64 8.71
CA PHE A 40 -10.75 29.75 7.90
C PHE A 40 -11.52 29.01 6.80
N TYR A 41 -12.85 28.77 6.99
CA TYR A 41 -13.73 28.18 5.99
C TYR A 41 -14.40 29.24 5.11
N HIS A 42 -13.60 30.22 4.69
CA HIS A 42 -14.03 31.29 3.80
C HIS A 42 -13.53 31.02 2.38
N PRO A 43 -14.30 31.38 1.30
CA PRO A 43 -13.87 31.19 -0.09
C PRO A 43 -12.49 31.78 -0.41
N SER A 44 -12.11 32.90 0.21
CA SER A 44 -10.77 33.52 0.06
C SER A 44 -9.62 32.60 0.52
N ASN A 45 -9.90 31.58 1.33
CA ASN A 45 -8.94 30.56 1.77
C ASN A 45 -9.09 29.23 1.05
N ALA A 46 -10.01 29.12 0.09
CA ALA A 46 -10.26 27.90 -0.65
C ALA A 46 -9.30 27.72 -1.82
N ARG A 47 -8.96 26.48 -2.13
CA ARG A 47 -8.30 26.05 -3.35
C ARG A 47 -9.22 25.08 -4.06
N ILE A 48 -9.52 25.34 -5.33
CA ILE A 48 -10.46 24.55 -6.13
C ILE A 48 -9.67 23.79 -7.18
N PHE A 49 -9.73 22.48 -7.13
CA PHE A 49 -9.11 21.57 -8.10
C PHE A 49 -10.21 20.79 -8.84
N LEU A 50 -10.13 20.75 -10.16
CA LEU A 50 -11.07 20.02 -11.02
C LEU A 50 -10.30 18.95 -11.80
N ASP A 51 -10.80 17.73 -11.76
CA ASP A 51 -10.25 16.61 -12.52
C ASP A 51 -11.35 15.94 -13.35
N GLY A 52 -10.99 15.48 -14.55
CA GLY A 52 -11.89 14.80 -15.45
C GLY A 52 -12.44 15.66 -16.59
N LYS A 53 -13.37 15.10 -17.38
CA LYS A 53 -14.03 15.77 -18.49
C LYS A 53 -15.19 16.62 -17.97
N VAL A 54 -14.91 17.88 -17.63
CA VAL A 54 -15.91 18.83 -17.15
C VAL A 54 -16.21 19.90 -18.20
N ASP A 55 -17.44 20.40 -18.23
CA ASP A 55 -17.79 21.63 -18.92
C ASP A 55 -17.30 22.80 -18.07
N LEU A 56 -16.12 23.32 -18.42
CA LEU A 56 -15.44 24.33 -17.63
C LEU A 56 -16.26 25.64 -17.53
N ASP A 57 -16.90 26.05 -18.61
CA ASP A 57 -17.69 27.29 -18.63
C ASP A 57 -18.91 27.18 -17.70
N ALA A 58 -19.60 26.04 -17.72
CA ALA A 58 -20.73 25.78 -16.83
C ALA A 58 -20.30 25.72 -15.35
N VAL A 59 -19.13 25.12 -15.06
CA VAL A 59 -18.60 25.07 -13.69
C VAL A 59 -18.17 26.45 -13.21
N LEU A 60 -17.46 27.21 -14.05
CA LEU A 60 -17.02 28.57 -13.71
C LEU A 60 -18.21 29.50 -13.47
N ALA A 61 -19.29 29.43 -14.29
CA ALA A 61 -20.51 30.20 -14.07
C ALA A 61 -21.18 29.87 -12.72
N LYS A 62 -21.20 28.60 -12.31
CA LYS A 62 -21.71 28.21 -10.99
C LYS A 62 -20.83 28.71 -9.84
N LEU A 63 -19.52 28.61 -9.99
CA LEU A 63 -18.56 29.12 -9.01
C LEU A 63 -18.66 30.62 -8.86
N ASP A 64 -18.74 31.36 -9.97
CA ASP A 64 -18.91 32.81 -9.96
C ASP A 64 -20.20 33.24 -9.24
N SER A 65 -21.34 32.58 -9.55
CA SER A 65 -22.60 32.82 -8.88
C SER A 65 -22.56 32.56 -7.37
N PHE A 66 -21.81 31.52 -6.94
CA PHE A 66 -21.65 31.21 -5.51
C PHE A 66 -20.68 32.19 -4.83
N LEU A 67 -19.53 32.44 -5.44
CA LEU A 67 -18.45 33.25 -4.87
C LEU A 67 -18.82 34.74 -4.80
N SER A 68 -19.63 35.24 -5.73
CA SER A 68 -20.13 36.64 -5.75
C SER A 68 -20.98 37.03 -4.51
N ALA A 69 -21.42 36.08 -3.74
CA ALA A 69 -22.11 36.30 -2.45
C ALA A 69 -21.15 36.62 -1.28
N TYR A 70 -19.84 36.53 -1.49
CA TYR A 70 -18.85 36.76 -0.46
C TYR A 70 -17.91 37.90 -0.81
N ASP A 71 -17.67 38.78 0.15
CA ASP A 71 -16.61 39.77 0.04
C ASP A 71 -15.24 39.14 0.23
N ALA A 72 -14.19 39.70 -0.40
CA ALA A 72 -12.82 39.24 -0.22
C ALA A 72 -12.38 39.43 1.24
N LEU A 73 -11.81 38.38 1.82
CA LEU A 73 -11.28 38.40 3.18
C LEU A 73 -9.77 38.13 3.15
N GLU A 74 -8.99 38.99 3.76
CA GLU A 74 -7.56 38.75 3.97
C GLU A 74 -7.37 37.81 5.15
N ILE A 75 -6.82 36.63 4.88
CA ILE A 75 -6.61 35.58 5.86
C ILE A 75 -5.14 35.19 5.85
N ASP A 76 -4.44 35.46 6.93
CA ASP A 76 -3.07 34.97 7.13
C ASP A 76 -3.12 33.49 7.55
N THR A 77 -2.63 32.63 6.66
CA THR A 77 -2.44 31.19 6.85
C THR A 77 -0.98 30.79 6.74
N SER A 78 -0.06 31.77 6.77
CA SER A 78 1.37 31.51 6.72
C SER A 78 1.81 30.67 7.92
N ILE A 79 2.70 29.73 7.66
CA ILE A 79 3.33 28.91 8.69
C ILE A 79 4.78 29.39 8.81
N PRO A 80 5.20 29.92 9.96
CA PRO A 80 6.58 30.34 10.13
C PRO A 80 7.53 29.14 10.04
N LEU A 81 8.67 29.32 9.37
CA LEU A 81 9.70 28.30 9.30
C LEU A 81 10.27 28.04 10.69
N GLN A 82 10.36 26.77 11.04
CA GLN A 82 11.01 26.33 12.24
C GLN A 82 12.54 26.45 12.10
N ALA A 83 13.17 27.18 12.99
CA ALA A 83 14.63 27.20 13.06
C ALA A 83 15.16 25.84 13.57
N PRO A 84 16.40 25.46 13.19
CA PRO A 84 16.99 24.22 13.69
C PRO A 84 16.93 24.10 15.20
N VAL A 85 16.42 22.98 15.69
CA VAL A 85 16.17 22.80 17.14
C VAL A 85 17.38 22.27 17.91
N HIS A 86 18.51 22.03 17.24
CA HIS A 86 19.64 21.27 17.78
C HIS A 86 19.20 19.90 18.38
N PRO A 87 20.08 18.92 18.52
CA PRO A 87 19.66 17.61 19.00
C PRO A 87 18.85 17.70 20.28
N LYS A 88 17.52 17.49 20.18
CA LYS A 88 16.62 17.39 21.32
C LYS A 88 16.37 15.92 21.63
N GLU A 89 16.46 15.57 22.90
CA GLU A 89 16.12 14.24 23.37
C GLU A 89 14.88 14.28 24.26
N ALA A 90 14.02 13.29 24.09
CA ALA A 90 12.87 13.09 24.98
C ALA A 90 12.62 11.60 25.23
N THR A 91 12.12 11.32 26.40
CA THR A 91 11.55 10.00 26.75
C THR A 91 10.09 10.19 27.11
N ALA A 92 9.25 9.31 26.59
CA ALA A 92 7.83 9.32 26.90
C ALA A 92 7.32 7.89 27.03
N VAL A 93 6.10 7.73 27.53
CA VAL A 93 5.48 6.42 27.74
C VAL A 93 4.29 6.22 26.80
N TYR A 94 4.04 4.99 26.41
CA TYR A 94 2.86 4.60 25.66
C TYR A 94 2.15 3.40 26.32
N ALA A 95 0.85 3.30 26.19
CA ALA A 95 0.07 2.24 26.82
C ALA A 95 0.19 0.92 26.06
N ILE A 96 0.42 -0.16 26.79
CA ILE A 96 0.29 -1.54 26.32
C ILE A 96 -0.79 -2.26 27.14
N GLY A 97 -1.21 -3.44 26.69
CA GLY A 97 -2.17 -4.27 27.43
C GLY A 97 -1.63 -4.71 28.80
N ALA A 98 -2.48 -4.73 29.82
CA ALA A 98 -2.08 -5.07 31.21
C ALA A 98 -1.43 -6.48 31.33
N GLN A 99 -1.78 -7.40 30.44
CA GLN A 99 -1.23 -8.77 30.38
C GLN A 99 -0.13 -8.93 29.32
N GLU A 100 0.19 -7.89 28.56
CA GLU A 100 1.22 -7.92 27.54
C GLU A 100 2.62 -7.85 28.17
N SER A 101 3.61 -8.55 27.57
CA SER A 101 5.00 -8.39 27.98
C SER A 101 5.51 -7.01 27.59
N ASP A 102 6.24 -6.38 28.48
CA ASP A 102 6.95 -5.11 28.25
C ASP A 102 8.41 -5.32 27.81
N GLU A 103 8.88 -6.56 27.81
CA GLU A 103 10.23 -6.91 27.41
C GLU A 103 10.42 -6.68 25.91
N ASN A 104 11.48 -5.95 25.54
CA ASN A 104 11.81 -5.55 24.17
C ASN A 104 10.65 -4.86 23.43
N LYS A 105 9.90 -4.01 24.13
CA LYS A 105 8.78 -3.24 23.55
C LYS A 105 9.09 -1.75 23.42
N ASP A 106 10.31 -1.33 23.74
CA ASP A 106 10.73 0.04 23.57
C ASP A 106 10.78 0.43 22.09
N ILE A 107 10.56 1.71 21.81
CA ILE A 107 10.65 2.26 20.47
C ILE A 107 11.64 3.42 20.52
N LEU A 108 12.70 3.36 19.71
CA LEU A 108 13.61 4.47 19.51
C LEU A 108 13.31 5.12 18.16
N ALA A 109 13.17 6.44 18.14
CA ALA A 109 12.95 7.19 16.90
C ALA A 109 13.93 8.35 16.78
N LEU A 110 14.45 8.56 15.59
CA LEU A 110 15.27 9.70 15.18
C LEU A 110 14.53 10.48 14.11
N GLY A 111 14.52 11.81 14.19
CA GLY A 111 13.88 12.67 13.20
C GLY A 111 14.84 13.73 12.70
N TRP A 112 14.78 14.05 11.38
CA TRP A 112 15.60 15.06 10.72
C TRP A 112 14.77 15.88 9.75
N VAL A 113 14.78 17.21 9.88
CA VAL A 113 14.19 18.12 8.89
C VAL A 113 15.25 18.39 7.83
N PHE A 114 15.03 17.92 6.59
CA PHE A 114 16.07 17.86 5.57
C PHE A 114 15.84 18.78 4.37
N GLY A 115 14.65 19.32 4.20
CA GLY A 115 14.31 20.12 3.03
C GLY A 115 12.95 20.78 3.15
N ARG A 116 12.50 21.39 2.04
CA ARG A 116 11.25 22.11 1.94
C ARG A 116 10.41 21.60 0.77
N PHE A 117 9.13 21.97 0.76
CA PHE A 117 8.18 21.61 -0.31
C PHE A 117 8.65 22.06 -1.72
N ASP A 118 9.43 23.14 -1.81
CA ASP A 118 10.00 23.70 -3.05
C ASP A 118 11.35 23.07 -3.46
N GLU A 119 11.75 21.98 -2.82
CA GLU A 119 12.95 21.19 -3.11
C GLU A 119 12.60 19.72 -3.48
N PRO A 120 11.78 19.48 -4.54
CA PRO A 120 11.23 18.15 -4.84
C PRO A 120 12.31 17.09 -5.11
N GLU A 121 13.48 17.46 -5.64
CA GLU A 121 14.59 16.52 -5.82
C GLU A 121 15.11 15.97 -4.49
N LYS A 122 15.21 16.81 -3.45
CA LYS A 122 15.63 16.36 -2.11
C LYS A 122 14.60 15.42 -1.50
N VAL A 123 13.31 15.69 -1.71
CA VAL A 123 12.21 14.84 -1.22
C VAL A 123 12.25 13.46 -1.87
N LEU A 124 12.40 13.42 -3.20
CA LEU A 124 12.53 12.17 -3.96
C LEU A 124 13.83 11.41 -3.56
N ALA A 125 14.93 12.12 -3.38
CA ALA A 125 16.18 11.51 -2.94
C ALA A 125 16.09 10.93 -1.52
N ALA A 126 15.46 11.64 -0.59
CA ALA A 126 15.20 11.12 0.76
C ALA A 126 14.33 9.86 0.72
N SER A 127 13.29 9.85 -0.13
CA SER A 127 12.43 8.69 -0.34
C SER A 127 13.20 7.50 -0.96
N ALA A 128 14.10 7.78 -1.91
CA ALA A 128 14.97 6.75 -2.49
C ALA A 128 15.94 6.19 -1.44
N LEU A 129 16.61 7.04 -0.67
CA LEU A 129 17.51 6.62 0.41
C LEU A 129 16.78 5.83 1.51
N ALA A 130 15.54 6.21 1.84
CA ALA A 130 14.73 5.45 2.79
C ALA A 130 14.51 4.00 2.35
N GLN A 131 14.21 3.78 1.06
CA GLN A 131 14.06 2.46 0.48
C GLN A 131 15.40 1.70 0.41
N VAL A 132 16.49 2.37 0.03
CA VAL A 132 17.81 1.75 -0.06
C VAL A 132 18.32 1.32 1.32
N LEU A 133 18.12 2.15 2.35
CA LEU A 133 18.63 1.92 3.70
C LEU A 133 17.78 0.97 4.54
N CYS A 134 16.44 0.98 4.34
CA CYS A 134 15.50 0.25 5.21
C CYS A 134 14.37 -0.49 4.46
N GLY A 135 14.30 -0.45 3.13
CA GLY A 135 13.17 -0.97 2.34
C GLY A 135 13.02 -2.49 2.32
N SER A 136 14.01 -3.24 2.75
CA SER A 136 13.98 -4.70 2.89
C SER A 136 14.80 -5.15 4.10
N ASN A 137 14.65 -6.41 4.53
CA ASN A 137 15.45 -6.95 5.63
C ASN A 137 16.96 -7.03 5.28
N GLU A 138 17.29 -7.07 4.00
CA GLU A 138 18.67 -7.06 3.51
C GLU A 138 19.24 -5.63 3.33
N ALA A 139 18.40 -4.60 3.51
CA ALA A 139 18.86 -3.22 3.42
C ALA A 139 19.86 -2.90 4.56
N PRO A 140 20.92 -2.15 4.28
CA PRO A 140 22.11 -2.09 5.15
C PRO A 140 21.81 -1.65 6.58
N LEU A 141 20.96 -0.65 6.78
CA LEU A 141 20.63 -0.16 8.11
C LEU A 141 19.70 -1.10 8.87
N LYS A 142 18.67 -1.61 8.18
CA LYS A 142 17.74 -2.57 8.77
C LYS A 142 18.46 -3.87 9.12
N LYS A 143 19.25 -4.43 8.20
CA LYS A 143 20.04 -5.65 8.39
C LYS A 143 20.97 -5.55 9.59
N ALA A 144 21.74 -4.47 9.71
CA ALA A 144 22.72 -4.28 10.78
C ALA A 144 22.10 -4.33 12.18
N LEU A 145 20.87 -3.89 12.35
CA LEU A 145 20.16 -3.91 13.64
C LEU A 145 19.44 -5.24 13.89
N LEU A 146 18.85 -5.84 12.85
CA LEU A 146 18.13 -7.12 12.96
C LEU A 146 19.09 -8.29 13.25
N GLU A 147 20.21 -8.39 12.55
CA GLU A 147 21.19 -9.48 12.73
C GLU A 147 21.83 -9.49 14.12
N GLN A 148 21.93 -8.33 14.78
CA GLN A 148 22.43 -8.22 16.13
C GLN A 148 21.33 -8.41 17.22
N GLY A 149 20.10 -8.69 16.82
CA GLY A 149 18.98 -8.85 17.74
C GLY A 149 18.67 -7.59 18.55
N LEU A 150 18.92 -6.41 17.97
CA LEU A 150 18.72 -5.12 18.63
C LEU A 150 17.33 -4.52 18.34
N ALA A 151 16.64 -5.04 17.36
CA ALA A 151 15.27 -4.63 16.98
C ALA A 151 14.56 -5.77 16.27
N GLU A 152 13.23 -5.75 16.25
CA GLU A 152 12.41 -6.63 15.41
C GLU A 152 12.00 -5.97 14.10
N ASP A 153 11.95 -4.63 14.04
CA ASP A 153 11.68 -3.88 12.83
C ASP A 153 12.35 -2.52 12.83
N VAL A 154 12.79 -2.08 11.65
CA VAL A 154 13.42 -0.78 11.42
C VAL A 154 12.83 -0.17 10.15
N GLN A 155 12.32 1.05 10.25
CA GLN A 155 11.70 1.78 9.16
C GLN A 155 12.23 3.20 9.07
N LEU A 156 12.57 3.65 7.86
CA LEU A 156 12.86 5.05 7.57
C LEU A 156 11.71 5.60 6.72
N GLN A 157 10.98 6.56 7.26
CA GLN A 157 9.81 7.18 6.65
C GLN A 157 10.11 8.63 6.31
N VAL A 158 9.67 9.07 5.14
CA VAL A 158 9.75 10.47 4.70
C VAL A 158 8.37 11.09 4.84
N GLN A 159 8.31 12.24 5.49
CA GLN A 159 7.11 13.06 5.59
C GLN A 159 7.28 14.27 4.69
N ASP A 160 6.59 14.24 3.58
CA ASP A 160 6.48 15.28 2.58
C ASP A 160 5.10 15.97 2.61
N GLY A 161 4.80 16.81 1.63
CA GLY A 161 3.51 17.52 1.56
C GLY A 161 3.32 18.60 2.63
N ILE A 162 4.38 18.96 3.36
CA ILE A 162 4.42 20.01 4.38
C ILE A 162 5.52 21.02 4.06
N GLN A 163 5.44 22.21 4.67
CA GLN A 163 6.35 23.30 4.33
C GLN A 163 7.83 22.94 4.53
N GLN A 164 8.18 22.23 5.61
CA GLN A 164 9.51 21.69 5.90
C GLN A 164 9.43 20.19 6.02
N CYS A 165 9.95 19.48 5.03
CA CYS A 165 9.92 18.03 4.96
C CYS A 165 10.90 17.40 5.94
N PHE A 166 10.53 16.28 6.55
CA PHE A 166 11.40 15.57 7.48
C PHE A 166 11.40 14.05 7.24
N ALA A 167 12.44 13.40 7.69
CA ALA A 167 12.54 11.95 7.74
C ALA A 167 12.54 11.46 9.18
N GLN A 168 11.97 10.28 9.40
CA GLN A 168 11.92 9.65 10.71
C GLN A 168 12.35 8.18 10.61
N LEU A 169 13.45 7.84 11.29
CA LEU A 169 13.87 6.46 11.51
C LEU A 169 13.20 5.94 12.78
N ILE A 170 12.52 4.80 12.67
CA ILE A 170 11.80 4.16 13.79
C ILE A 170 12.37 2.77 13.97
N VAL A 171 12.95 2.51 15.14
CA VAL A 171 13.45 1.21 15.61
C VAL A 171 12.42 0.66 16.60
N ARG A 172 11.77 -0.43 16.26
CA ARG A 172 10.66 -1.02 17.03
C ARG A 172 11.08 -2.28 17.76
N ASN A 173 10.42 -2.53 18.88
CA ASN A 173 10.59 -3.72 19.69
C ASN A 173 12.08 -3.91 20.03
N THR A 174 12.62 -2.93 20.70
CA THR A 174 14.01 -2.84 21.15
C THR A 174 14.08 -2.70 22.68
N ASP A 175 15.27 -2.60 23.21
CA ASP A 175 15.57 -2.36 24.63
C ASP A 175 16.24 -1.00 24.77
N ALA A 176 15.63 -0.08 25.50
CA ALA A 176 16.16 1.26 25.78
C ALA A 176 17.52 1.24 26.47
N GLY A 177 17.85 0.17 27.19
CA GLY A 177 19.17 -0.04 27.77
C GLY A 177 20.27 -0.20 26.74
N LYS A 178 19.92 -0.57 25.48
CA LYS A 178 20.85 -0.69 24.34
C LYS A 178 20.88 0.53 23.44
N LYS A 179 20.24 1.64 23.84
CA LYS A 179 20.10 2.87 23.06
C LYS A 179 21.43 3.33 22.44
N GLU A 180 22.49 3.45 23.24
CA GLU A 180 23.79 3.94 22.78
C GLU A 180 24.42 3.01 21.74
N GLN A 181 24.27 1.69 21.92
CA GLN A 181 24.72 0.71 20.93
C GLN A 181 23.96 0.86 19.60
N ILE A 182 22.64 1.00 19.66
CA ILE A 182 21.79 1.19 18.48
C ILE A 182 22.17 2.47 17.74
N LEU A 183 22.33 3.60 18.45
CA LEU A 183 22.74 4.88 17.88
C LEU A 183 24.12 4.80 17.24
N SER A 184 25.06 4.11 17.88
CA SER A 184 26.40 3.90 17.34
C SER A 184 26.38 3.13 16.02
N ILE A 185 25.58 2.05 15.94
CA ILE A 185 25.41 1.27 14.71
C ILE A 185 24.74 2.08 13.61
N ILE A 186 23.66 2.80 13.93
CA ILE A 186 22.98 3.68 12.97
C ILE A 186 23.99 4.67 12.38
N ARG A 187 24.74 5.35 13.24
CA ARG A 187 25.75 6.31 12.81
C ARG A 187 26.82 5.66 11.96
N GLN A 188 27.38 4.53 12.40
CA GLN A 188 28.40 3.79 11.65
C GLN A 188 27.92 3.39 10.25
N VAL A 189 26.71 2.85 10.12
CA VAL A 189 26.15 2.47 8.82
C VAL A 189 25.95 3.70 7.94
N LEU A 190 25.37 4.78 8.47
CA LEU A 190 25.19 6.01 7.69
C LEU A 190 26.53 6.62 7.25
N GLU A 191 27.56 6.64 8.11
CA GLU A 191 28.91 7.10 7.77
C GLU A 191 29.54 6.21 6.68
N GLN A 192 29.40 4.91 6.78
CA GLN A 192 29.89 3.96 5.76
C GLN A 192 29.19 4.22 4.41
N GLN A 193 27.88 4.38 4.41
CA GLN A 193 27.13 4.66 3.18
C GLN A 193 27.53 6.04 2.58
N ALA A 194 27.71 7.05 3.40
CA ALA A 194 28.13 8.39 2.96
C ALA A 194 29.61 8.45 2.48
N GLN A 195 30.44 7.45 2.77
CA GLN A 195 31.83 7.34 2.31
C GLN A 195 32.00 6.54 1.01
N GLY A 196 30.92 6.34 0.24
CA GLY A 196 30.92 5.59 -1.03
C GLY A 196 30.43 4.16 -0.91
N GLY A 197 29.73 3.83 0.17
CA GLY A 197 29.08 2.52 0.37
C GLY A 197 27.68 2.42 -0.25
N LEU A 198 27.14 3.49 -0.84
CA LEU A 198 25.83 3.47 -1.50
C LEU A 198 25.90 2.64 -2.80
N ASP A 199 24.99 1.69 -2.94
CA ASP A 199 24.81 0.96 -4.18
C ASP A 199 24.01 1.78 -5.18
N HIS A 200 24.71 2.41 -6.15
CA HIS A 200 24.10 3.26 -7.18
C HIS A 200 23.14 2.47 -8.07
N SER A 201 23.39 1.18 -8.29
CA SER A 201 22.47 0.34 -9.07
C SER A 201 21.13 0.15 -8.32
N ARG A 202 21.19 0.01 -7.00
CA ARG A 202 20.03 -0.05 -6.13
C ARG A 202 19.25 1.27 -6.09
N ILE A 203 19.96 2.41 -6.00
CA ILE A 203 19.33 3.74 -6.09
C ILE A 203 18.62 3.90 -7.44
N ALA A 204 19.28 3.52 -8.54
CA ALA A 204 18.67 3.58 -9.87
C ALA A 204 17.39 2.73 -9.98
N ALA A 205 17.40 1.51 -9.43
CA ALA A 205 16.23 0.63 -9.37
C ALA A 205 15.09 1.27 -8.56
N VAL A 206 15.39 1.83 -7.39
CA VAL A 206 14.40 2.51 -6.56
C VAL A 206 13.83 3.74 -7.25
N LEU A 207 14.66 4.57 -7.91
CA LEU A 207 14.19 5.72 -8.69
C LEU A 207 13.25 5.29 -9.83
N ASN A 208 13.54 4.17 -10.50
CA ASN A 208 12.65 3.63 -11.54
C ASN A 208 11.30 3.19 -10.96
N LYS A 209 11.29 2.55 -9.81
CA LYS A 209 10.06 2.15 -9.11
C LYS A 209 9.22 3.34 -8.66
N LEU A 210 9.86 4.37 -8.12
CA LEU A 210 9.19 5.62 -7.72
C LEU A 210 8.63 6.35 -8.95
N GLU A 211 9.39 6.44 -10.06
CA GLU A 211 8.91 7.03 -11.32
C GLU A 211 7.72 6.23 -11.89
N PHE A 212 7.81 4.91 -11.89
CA PHE A 212 6.70 4.05 -12.31
C PHE A 212 5.45 4.35 -11.49
N SER A 213 5.54 4.34 -10.16
CA SER A 213 4.40 4.61 -9.28
C SER A 213 3.81 6.00 -9.51
N ALA A 214 4.66 7.00 -9.77
CA ALA A 214 4.21 8.35 -10.07
C ALA A 214 3.46 8.46 -11.41
N ARG A 215 3.85 7.67 -12.43
CA ARG A 215 3.23 7.64 -13.76
C ARG A 215 2.01 6.74 -13.85
N ALA A 216 1.98 5.64 -13.08
CA ALA A 216 0.90 4.64 -13.11
C ALA A 216 -0.44 5.22 -12.67
N LEU A 217 -0.43 6.24 -11.81
CA LEU A 217 -1.63 6.89 -11.26
C LEU A 217 -2.62 5.89 -10.63
N GLU A 218 -2.10 4.74 -10.18
CA GLU A 218 -2.88 3.68 -9.55
C GLU A 218 -2.84 3.85 -8.02
N TYR A 219 -3.95 4.26 -7.46
CA TYR A 219 -4.06 4.58 -6.03
C TYR A 219 -5.07 3.67 -5.31
N GLY A 220 -5.24 2.46 -5.81
CA GLY A 220 -6.14 1.46 -5.26
C GLY A 220 -7.61 1.92 -5.31
N ARG A 221 -8.22 2.14 -4.14
CA ARG A 221 -9.62 2.59 -4.05
C ARG A 221 -9.78 4.11 -4.07
N MET A 222 -8.70 4.86 -4.02
CA MET A 222 -8.77 6.33 -3.99
C MET A 222 -8.95 6.86 -5.42
N PRO A 223 -9.96 7.69 -5.69
CA PRO A 223 -10.12 8.31 -7.00
C PRO A 223 -8.89 9.13 -7.39
N GLN A 224 -8.47 9.00 -8.64
CA GLN A 224 -7.28 9.68 -9.18
C GLN A 224 -7.30 11.18 -8.94
N GLY A 225 -8.43 11.85 -9.19
CA GLY A 225 -8.56 13.29 -9.00
C GLY A 225 -8.31 13.75 -7.56
N ILE A 226 -8.67 12.94 -6.56
CA ILE A 226 -8.35 13.23 -5.15
C ILE A 226 -6.84 13.20 -4.92
N VAL A 227 -6.15 12.19 -5.44
CA VAL A 227 -4.69 12.09 -5.28
C VAL A 227 -3.96 13.20 -6.01
N LEU A 228 -4.37 13.53 -7.24
CA LEU A 228 -3.81 14.65 -7.98
C LEU A 228 -4.05 15.99 -7.29
N SER A 229 -5.23 16.19 -6.67
CA SER A 229 -5.50 17.39 -5.88
C SER A 229 -4.60 17.48 -4.65
N ILE A 230 -4.38 16.37 -3.92
CA ILE A 230 -3.46 16.33 -2.77
C ILE A 230 -2.05 16.69 -3.22
N LYS A 231 -1.53 16.06 -4.29
CA LYS A 231 -0.20 16.36 -4.84
C LYS A 231 -0.06 17.84 -5.27
N SER A 232 -1.11 18.41 -5.85
CA SER A 232 -1.13 19.84 -6.20
C SER A 232 -1.09 20.71 -4.95
N LEU A 233 -1.80 20.34 -3.89
CA LEU A 233 -1.84 21.09 -2.63
C LEU A 233 -0.51 21.03 -1.86
N GLU A 234 0.31 20.02 -2.03
CA GLU A 234 1.64 19.88 -1.38
C GLU A 234 2.59 21.06 -1.64
N SER A 235 2.41 21.76 -2.76
CA SER A 235 3.14 23.01 -3.08
C SER A 235 2.23 24.23 -2.98
N TRP A 236 1.01 24.13 -3.50
CA TRP A 236 0.09 25.27 -3.65
C TRP A 236 -0.33 25.90 -2.31
N LEU A 237 -0.45 25.11 -1.25
CA LEU A 237 -0.75 25.63 0.09
C LEU A 237 0.32 26.57 0.64
N TYR A 238 1.54 26.44 0.17
CA TYR A 238 2.70 27.22 0.60
C TYR A 238 3.13 28.28 -0.43
N GLY A 239 2.27 28.56 -1.43
CA GLY A 239 2.53 29.57 -2.48
C GLY A 239 3.40 29.07 -3.63
N GLY A 240 3.66 27.76 -3.72
CA GLY A 240 4.36 27.13 -4.84
C GLY A 240 3.44 26.86 -6.04
N ASP A 241 4.05 26.38 -7.13
CA ASP A 241 3.34 26.01 -8.35
C ASP A 241 2.45 24.77 -8.09
N PRO A 242 1.12 24.84 -8.34
CA PRO A 242 0.23 23.68 -8.19
C PRO A 242 0.58 22.49 -9.11
N ALA A 243 1.32 22.71 -10.19
CA ALA A 243 1.75 21.65 -11.11
C ALA A 243 3.07 20.97 -10.71
N GLN A 244 3.82 21.53 -9.74
CA GLN A 244 5.16 21.09 -9.36
C GLN A 244 5.25 19.57 -9.12
N ASN A 245 4.31 18.99 -8.39
CA ASN A 245 4.31 17.57 -8.02
C ASN A 245 3.46 16.69 -8.96
N LEU A 246 2.88 17.29 -10.02
CA LEU A 246 2.15 16.58 -11.05
C LEU A 246 3.05 16.12 -12.22
N GLN A 247 4.20 16.79 -12.40
CA GLN A 247 5.15 16.54 -13.48
C GLN A 247 6.55 16.23 -12.91
N CYS A 248 6.74 15.00 -12.45
CA CYS A 248 7.99 14.61 -11.77
C CYS A 248 9.07 14.01 -12.71
N GLY A 249 8.83 13.96 -14.03
CA GLY A 249 9.77 13.33 -14.97
C GLY A 249 11.16 13.98 -15.02
N GLU A 250 11.22 15.31 -14.97
CA GLU A 250 12.47 16.07 -14.98
C GLU A 250 13.28 15.85 -13.70
N GLN A 251 12.62 15.78 -12.54
CA GLN A 251 13.27 15.53 -11.25
C GLN A 251 13.92 14.14 -11.21
N PHE A 252 13.21 13.10 -11.75
CA PHE A 252 13.80 11.77 -11.86
C PHE A 252 14.98 11.72 -12.83
N ALA A 253 14.93 12.44 -13.94
CA ALA A 253 16.05 12.55 -14.89
C ALA A 253 17.26 13.22 -14.22
N ALA A 254 17.06 14.36 -13.55
CA ALA A 254 18.09 15.07 -12.83
C ALA A 254 18.74 14.21 -11.73
N LEU A 255 17.96 13.44 -10.97
CA LEU A 255 18.50 12.55 -9.95
C LEU A 255 19.33 11.40 -10.55
N ARG A 256 18.96 10.88 -11.74
CA ARG A 256 19.78 9.86 -12.42
C ARG A 256 21.11 10.41 -12.91
N GLU A 257 21.15 11.64 -13.40
CA GLU A 257 22.40 12.30 -13.78
C GLU A 257 23.35 12.50 -12.59
N LYS A 258 22.80 12.64 -11.38
CA LYS A 258 23.55 12.82 -10.14
C LYS A 258 24.06 11.53 -9.51
N LEU A 259 23.65 10.34 -10.01
CA LEU A 259 24.02 9.05 -9.41
C LEU A 259 25.53 8.84 -9.28
N ASP A 260 26.28 9.14 -10.34
CA ASP A 260 27.72 8.87 -10.38
C ASP A 260 28.57 10.10 -9.98
N GLN A 261 27.93 11.13 -9.39
CA GLN A 261 28.59 12.38 -9.03
C GLN A 261 28.86 12.52 -7.52
N GLY A 262 28.57 11.51 -6.71
CA GLY A 262 28.70 11.56 -5.25
C GLY A 262 27.65 12.43 -4.56
N TRP A 263 26.61 12.86 -5.30
CA TRP A 263 25.57 13.75 -4.79
C TRP A 263 24.68 13.07 -3.73
N PHE A 264 24.38 11.78 -3.89
CA PHE A 264 23.56 11.03 -2.92
C PHE A 264 24.29 10.82 -1.60
N GLU A 265 25.59 10.60 -1.64
CA GLU A 265 26.47 10.49 -0.47
C GLU A 265 26.53 11.81 0.29
N GLU A 266 26.68 12.93 -0.42
CA GLU A 266 26.69 14.25 0.18
C GLU A 266 25.31 14.64 0.75
N PHE A 267 24.23 14.32 0.04
CA PHE A 267 22.88 14.53 0.54
C PHE A 267 22.63 13.68 1.80
N LEU A 268 23.02 12.41 1.82
CA LEU A 268 22.92 11.56 3.00
C LEU A 268 23.68 12.16 4.18
N ARG A 269 24.91 12.64 3.96
CA ARG A 269 25.73 13.28 4.99
C ARG A 269 25.04 14.53 5.54
N SER A 270 24.65 15.44 4.69
CA SER A 270 24.04 16.70 5.09
C SER A 270 22.66 16.54 5.73
N ALA A 271 21.84 15.61 5.23
CA ALA A 271 20.47 15.40 5.70
C ALA A 271 20.37 14.59 6.99
N PHE A 272 21.27 13.60 7.24
CA PHE A 272 21.13 12.66 8.35
C PHE A 272 22.30 12.67 9.35
N LEU A 273 23.54 12.96 8.92
CA LEU A 273 24.71 12.90 9.79
C LEU A 273 25.07 14.26 10.40
N GLU A 274 25.09 15.30 9.58
CA GLU A 274 25.53 16.65 9.96
C GLU A 274 24.37 17.63 10.14
N ASN A 275 23.15 17.16 10.06
CA ASN A 275 21.95 18.00 10.13
C ASN A 275 21.75 18.54 11.56
N PRO A 276 21.76 19.87 11.75
CA PRO A 276 21.52 20.46 13.06
C PRO A 276 20.04 20.41 13.49
N HIS A 277 19.10 20.20 12.55
CA HIS A 277 17.67 20.13 12.84
C HIS A 277 17.24 18.67 13.02
N GLN A 278 17.52 18.14 14.22
CA GLN A 278 17.25 16.75 14.53
C GLN A 278 16.70 16.58 15.95
N ALA A 279 15.95 15.50 16.15
CA ALA A 279 15.42 15.11 17.44
C ALA A 279 15.46 13.59 17.63
N GLN A 280 15.53 13.18 18.90
CA GLN A 280 15.55 11.79 19.32
C GLN A 280 14.45 11.55 20.35
N LEU A 281 13.69 10.48 20.18
CA LEU A 281 12.58 10.11 21.04
C LEU A 281 12.71 8.64 21.44
N CYS A 282 12.63 8.38 22.74
CA CYS A 282 12.49 7.05 23.29
C CYS A 282 11.07 6.87 23.84
N LEU A 283 10.34 5.84 23.39
CA LEU A 283 9.02 5.50 23.92
C LEU A 283 9.11 4.20 24.70
N LEU A 284 8.72 4.26 25.97
CA LEU A 284 8.73 3.13 26.90
C LEU A 284 7.30 2.58 27.05
N PRO A 285 7.11 1.26 27.06
CA PRO A 285 5.80 0.65 27.30
C PRO A 285 5.35 0.85 28.74
N SER A 286 4.06 1.06 28.96
CA SER A 286 3.46 1.16 30.29
C SER A 286 2.16 0.34 30.35
N LYS A 287 2.10 -0.61 31.27
CA LYS A 287 0.91 -1.42 31.57
C LYS A 287 -0.16 -0.65 32.33
N THR A 288 0.22 0.45 32.97
CA THR A 288 -0.67 1.23 33.87
C THR A 288 -1.20 2.49 33.23
N LEU A 289 -0.50 3.07 32.23
CA LEU A 289 -0.85 4.36 31.62
C LEU A 289 -2.30 4.41 31.09
N GLY A 290 -2.78 3.33 30.50
CA GLY A 290 -4.15 3.28 29.98
C GLY A 290 -5.20 3.37 31.11
N GLU A 291 -4.94 2.69 32.20
CA GLU A 291 -5.81 2.75 33.40
C GLU A 291 -5.69 4.09 34.13
N GLU A 292 -4.50 4.61 34.29
CA GLU A 292 -4.26 5.94 34.88
C GLU A 292 -5.01 7.04 34.12
N LYS A 293 -4.99 7.00 32.77
CA LYS A 293 -5.75 7.95 31.94
C LYS A 293 -7.26 7.81 32.15
N ARG A 294 -7.78 6.57 32.16
CA ARG A 294 -9.21 6.33 32.43
C ARG A 294 -9.64 6.81 33.82
N GLN A 295 -8.83 6.55 34.84
CA GLN A 295 -9.10 6.98 36.18
C GLN A 295 -9.05 8.51 36.33
N LYS A 296 -8.08 9.16 35.70
CA LYS A 296 -7.98 10.63 35.61
C LYS A 296 -9.21 11.24 34.96
N GLU A 297 -9.62 10.68 33.83
CA GLU A 297 -10.83 11.12 33.10
C GLU A 297 -12.08 10.92 33.97
N ALA A 298 -12.28 9.73 34.52
CA ALA A 298 -13.42 9.42 35.40
C ALA A 298 -13.47 10.35 36.64
N ALA A 299 -12.33 10.59 37.26
CA ALA A 299 -12.24 11.50 38.38
C ALA A 299 -12.55 12.95 38.00
N GLY A 300 -12.04 13.40 36.86
CA GLY A 300 -12.36 14.72 36.29
C GLY A 300 -13.84 14.89 36.02
N LEU A 301 -14.46 13.92 35.34
CA LEU A 301 -15.90 13.91 35.04
C LEU A 301 -16.76 13.84 36.33
N ALA A 302 -16.35 13.05 37.33
CA ALA A 302 -17.01 12.98 38.62
C ALA A 302 -16.94 14.32 39.35
N GLY A 303 -15.79 15.01 39.30
CA GLY A 303 -15.61 16.34 39.87
C GLY A 303 -16.51 17.39 39.22
N ILE A 304 -16.59 17.39 37.90
CA ILE A 304 -17.50 18.27 37.15
C ILE A 304 -18.95 17.99 37.55
N LYS A 305 -19.37 16.73 37.55
CA LYS A 305 -20.73 16.31 37.90
C LYS A 305 -21.09 16.69 39.36
N ALA A 306 -20.14 16.56 40.28
CA ALA A 306 -20.36 16.92 41.67
C ALA A 306 -20.60 18.44 41.90
N GLY A 307 -20.16 19.28 40.97
CA GLY A 307 -20.43 20.72 40.97
C GLY A 307 -21.77 21.13 40.39
N TRP A 308 -22.49 20.20 39.74
CA TRP A 308 -23.79 20.47 39.10
C TRP A 308 -24.94 20.32 40.08
N SER A 309 -25.96 21.20 39.94
CA SER A 309 -27.25 21.03 40.56
C SER A 309 -28.05 19.91 39.92
N GLU A 310 -29.11 19.44 40.60
CA GLU A 310 -30.02 18.44 40.01
C GLU A 310 -30.72 18.94 38.72
N GLU A 311 -30.90 20.26 38.59
CA GLU A 311 -31.50 20.88 37.40
C GLU A 311 -30.53 20.87 36.24
N GLU A 312 -29.23 21.17 36.45
CA GLU A 312 -28.19 21.08 35.40
C GLU A 312 -28.00 19.64 34.96
N ILE A 313 -28.02 18.68 35.88
CA ILE A 313 -27.94 17.25 35.53
C ILE A 313 -29.11 16.83 34.63
N ARG A 314 -30.35 17.27 34.97
CA ARG A 314 -31.53 17.02 34.14
C ARG A 314 -31.37 17.64 32.78
N GLN A 315 -30.97 18.90 32.71
CA GLN A 315 -30.74 19.59 31.45
C GLN A 315 -29.76 18.85 30.54
N VAL A 316 -28.60 18.42 31.09
CA VAL A 316 -27.60 17.64 30.31
C VAL A 316 -28.19 16.31 29.83
N MET A 317 -29.02 15.64 30.63
CA MET A 317 -29.70 14.41 30.20
C MET A 317 -30.70 14.67 29.08
N ASP A 318 -31.48 15.73 29.19
CA ASP A 318 -32.48 16.11 28.17
C ASP A 318 -31.81 16.52 26.88
N ASP A 319 -30.71 17.29 26.95
CA ASP A 319 -29.90 17.68 25.80
C ASP A 319 -29.28 16.46 25.11
N PHE A 320 -28.79 15.51 25.90
CA PHE A 320 -28.25 14.25 25.37
C PHE A 320 -29.33 13.41 24.69
N HIS A 321 -30.51 13.30 25.29
CA HIS A 321 -31.65 12.62 24.67
C HIS A 321 -32.13 13.30 23.38
N ALA A 322 -32.24 14.63 23.38
CA ALA A 322 -32.54 15.40 22.19
C ALA A 322 -31.52 15.20 21.08
N PHE A 323 -30.25 15.24 21.42
CA PHE A 323 -29.16 14.97 20.50
C PHE A 323 -29.22 13.54 19.89
N ARG A 324 -29.44 12.52 20.72
CA ARG A 324 -29.60 11.14 20.26
C ARG A 324 -30.81 10.96 19.37
N THR A 325 -31.93 11.59 19.72
CA THR A 325 -33.14 11.57 18.91
C THR A 325 -32.92 12.21 17.54
N ARG A 326 -32.24 13.36 17.53
CA ARG A 326 -31.88 14.04 16.27
C ARG A 326 -30.93 13.23 15.41
N GLN A 327 -29.94 12.55 16.00
CA GLN A 327 -29.03 11.68 15.26
C GLN A 327 -29.75 10.47 14.63
N ALA A 328 -30.77 9.94 15.30
CA ALA A 328 -31.53 8.79 14.82
C ALA A 328 -32.68 9.19 13.87
N GLN A 329 -33.02 10.48 13.81
CA GLN A 329 -34.11 10.97 12.97
C GLN A 329 -33.68 10.90 11.49
N PRO A 330 -34.46 10.23 10.63
CA PRO A 330 -34.23 10.27 9.19
C PRO A 330 -34.40 11.71 8.66
N ASP A 331 -33.64 12.03 7.62
CA ASP A 331 -33.84 13.29 6.90
C ASP A 331 -35.28 13.39 6.33
N THR A 332 -35.77 14.60 6.25
CA THR A 332 -37.11 14.80 5.70
C THR A 332 -37.15 14.48 4.19
N PRO A 333 -38.32 14.05 3.65
CA PRO A 333 -38.45 13.82 2.20
C PRO A 333 -38.05 15.04 1.36
N GLU A 334 -38.37 16.26 1.84
CA GLU A 334 -37.99 17.51 1.19
C GLU A 334 -36.46 17.73 1.22
N GLY A 335 -35.82 17.42 2.34
CA GLY A 335 -34.37 17.47 2.46
C GLY A 335 -33.68 16.46 1.52
N LEU A 336 -34.16 15.21 1.50
CA LEU A 336 -33.65 14.18 0.59
C LEU A 336 -33.87 14.56 -0.89
N ALA A 337 -34.97 15.22 -1.24
CA ALA A 337 -35.26 15.68 -2.60
C ALA A 337 -34.28 16.77 -3.10
N THR A 338 -33.55 17.43 -2.22
CA THR A 338 -32.51 18.41 -2.63
C THR A 338 -31.22 17.75 -3.10
N LEU A 339 -30.99 16.45 -2.76
CA LEU A 339 -29.81 15.74 -3.17
C LEU A 339 -29.92 15.35 -4.65
N PRO A 340 -28.85 15.52 -5.44
CA PRO A 340 -28.82 15.01 -6.81
C PRO A 340 -28.88 13.48 -6.79
N VAL A 341 -29.88 12.92 -7.45
CA VAL A 341 -30.11 11.48 -7.55
C VAL A 341 -29.94 11.07 -9.00
N LEU A 342 -29.14 10.05 -9.25
CA LEU A 342 -29.04 9.44 -10.58
C LEU A 342 -30.37 8.76 -10.93
N THR A 343 -30.85 9.03 -12.11
CA THR A 343 -32.03 8.38 -12.69
C THR A 343 -31.62 7.32 -13.71
N LEU A 344 -32.55 6.48 -14.14
CA LEU A 344 -32.27 5.49 -15.18
C LEU A 344 -31.80 6.12 -16.50
N SER A 345 -32.19 7.39 -16.76
CA SER A 345 -31.75 8.13 -17.96
C SER A 345 -30.28 8.57 -17.90
N ASP A 346 -29.69 8.63 -16.70
CA ASP A 346 -28.28 8.99 -16.53
C ASP A 346 -27.35 7.79 -16.76
N ILE A 347 -27.92 6.58 -16.83
CA ILE A 347 -27.15 5.35 -17.12
C ILE A 347 -27.05 5.20 -18.63
N PRO A 348 -25.84 5.21 -19.21
CA PRO A 348 -25.68 5.00 -20.63
C PRO A 348 -26.19 3.60 -21.03
N VAL A 349 -27.11 3.56 -22.00
CA VAL A 349 -27.69 2.30 -22.51
C VAL A 349 -26.66 1.52 -23.32
N GLU A 350 -25.77 2.23 -24.00
CA GLU A 350 -24.71 1.63 -24.80
C GLU A 350 -23.36 1.65 -24.06
N ILE A 351 -22.77 0.49 -23.94
CA ILE A 351 -21.39 0.38 -23.48
C ILE A 351 -20.48 0.85 -24.62
N PRO A 352 -19.59 1.83 -24.42
CA PRO A 352 -18.66 2.25 -25.45
C PRO A 352 -17.86 1.04 -25.96
N PRO A 353 -17.68 0.91 -27.28
CA PRO A 353 -16.91 -0.19 -27.82
C PRO A 353 -15.48 -0.15 -27.26
N SER A 354 -15.00 -1.32 -26.86
CA SER A 354 -13.60 -1.47 -26.45
C SER A 354 -12.67 -1.11 -27.61
N LYS A 355 -11.61 -0.34 -27.36
CA LYS A 355 -10.55 -0.06 -28.34
C LYS A 355 -9.58 -1.25 -28.50
N GLN A 356 -10.02 -2.44 -28.12
CA GLN A 356 -9.25 -3.67 -28.21
C GLN A 356 -9.12 -4.12 -29.67
N ARG A 357 -7.90 -4.50 -30.04
CA ARG A 357 -7.60 -5.21 -31.28
C ARG A 357 -7.18 -6.63 -30.93
N GLU A 358 -7.52 -7.57 -31.79
CA GLU A 358 -7.04 -8.93 -31.70
C GLU A 358 -5.97 -9.13 -32.79
N GLU A 359 -4.78 -9.49 -32.35
CA GLU A 359 -3.59 -9.68 -33.17
C GLU A 359 -2.99 -11.07 -32.90
N ARG A 360 -2.04 -11.50 -33.73
CA ARG A 360 -1.27 -12.73 -33.50
C ARG A 360 0.22 -12.40 -33.55
N VAL A 361 0.92 -12.79 -32.47
CA VAL A 361 2.38 -12.68 -32.36
C VAL A 361 2.92 -14.06 -31.99
N ALA A 362 3.89 -14.58 -32.75
CA ALA A 362 4.44 -15.93 -32.58
C ALA A 362 3.34 -17.01 -32.48
N GLU A 363 2.31 -16.92 -33.34
CA GLU A 363 1.10 -17.77 -33.39
C GLU A 363 0.15 -17.61 -32.21
N GLN A 364 0.53 -16.88 -31.13
CA GLN A 364 -0.30 -16.69 -29.97
C GLN A 364 -1.27 -15.52 -30.15
N ARG A 365 -2.44 -15.65 -29.48
CA ARG A 365 -3.48 -14.62 -29.47
C ARG A 365 -3.09 -13.47 -28.57
N VAL A 366 -3.10 -12.25 -29.11
CA VAL A 366 -2.84 -11.01 -28.38
C VAL A 366 -4.08 -10.13 -28.38
N LEU A 367 -4.55 -9.77 -27.21
CA LEU A 367 -5.63 -8.81 -26.98
C LEU A 367 -4.98 -7.46 -26.64
N HIS A 368 -4.87 -6.59 -27.65
CA HIS A 368 -4.16 -5.32 -27.53
C HIS A 368 -5.13 -4.16 -27.30
N GLN A 369 -4.99 -3.48 -26.17
CA GLN A 369 -5.69 -2.25 -25.82
C GLN A 369 -4.80 -1.05 -26.15
N CYS A 370 -5.12 -0.34 -27.24
CA CYS A 370 -4.37 0.84 -27.68
C CYS A 370 -4.82 2.08 -26.88
N LEU A 371 -4.34 2.21 -25.66
CA LEU A 371 -4.63 3.33 -24.76
C LEU A 371 -3.35 4.13 -24.47
N GLU A 372 -3.53 5.43 -24.22
CA GLU A 372 -2.45 6.28 -23.70
C GLU A 372 -2.25 5.97 -22.22
N THR A 373 -1.08 5.46 -21.87
CA THR A 373 -0.76 4.94 -20.53
C THR A 373 0.37 5.71 -19.85
N GLY A 374 0.68 6.92 -20.30
CA GLY A 374 1.78 7.72 -19.73
C GLY A 374 3.17 7.10 -19.92
N GLY A 375 3.36 6.25 -20.96
CA GLY A 375 4.63 5.56 -21.24
C GLY A 375 4.83 4.29 -20.41
N ILE A 376 3.75 3.69 -19.92
CA ILE A 376 3.75 2.37 -19.27
C ILE A 376 3.16 1.33 -20.24
N VAL A 377 3.71 0.13 -20.25
CA VAL A 377 3.15 -1.03 -20.92
C VAL A 377 2.71 -2.04 -19.87
N TYR A 378 1.45 -2.44 -19.90
CA TYR A 378 0.89 -3.50 -19.05
C TYR A 378 0.81 -4.79 -19.86
N LEU A 379 1.30 -5.87 -19.27
CA LEU A 379 1.35 -7.20 -19.85
C LEU A 379 0.71 -8.21 -18.91
N ASP A 380 -0.32 -8.88 -19.42
CA ASP A 380 -0.98 -10.01 -18.75
C ASP A 380 -0.83 -11.27 -19.60
N LEU A 381 -0.29 -12.33 -19.02
CA LEU A 381 -0.14 -13.63 -19.67
C LEU A 381 -1.14 -14.61 -19.04
N TYR A 382 -2.17 -14.99 -19.79
CA TYR A 382 -3.25 -15.87 -19.35
C TYR A 382 -2.96 -17.31 -19.79
N PHE A 383 -2.45 -18.16 -18.91
CA PHE A 383 -2.22 -19.59 -19.17
C PHE A 383 -3.47 -20.41 -18.82
N ALA A 384 -4.18 -20.93 -19.80
CA ALA A 384 -5.40 -21.69 -19.61
C ALA A 384 -5.12 -23.04 -18.94
N LEU A 385 -5.76 -23.32 -17.80
CA LEU A 385 -5.61 -24.53 -16.99
C LEU A 385 -6.83 -25.47 -17.09
N LYS A 386 -7.49 -25.50 -18.24
CA LYS A 386 -8.74 -26.26 -18.47
C LYS A 386 -8.60 -27.77 -18.27
N ASP A 387 -7.40 -28.32 -18.35
CA ASP A 387 -7.05 -29.73 -18.19
C ASP A 387 -6.48 -30.08 -16.80
N PHE A 388 -6.61 -29.16 -15.82
CA PHE A 388 -6.13 -29.32 -14.46
C PHE A 388 -7.27 -29.75 -13.53
N THR A 389 -7.03 -30.75 -12.68
CA THR A 389 -7.95 -31.10 -11.59
C THR A 389 -7.93 -30.04 -10.48
N LEU A 390 -8.90 -30.07 -9.56
CA LEU A 390 -8.92 -29.13 -8.42
C LEU A 390 -7.65 -29.22 -7.55
N ASP A 391 -7.06 -30.42 -7.39
CA ASP A 391 -5.81 -30.59 -6.63
C ASP A 391 -4.60 -30.00 -7.39
N GLN A 392 -4.56 -30.19 -8.71
CA GLN A 392 -3.54 -29.56 -9.54
C GLN A 392 -3.70 -28.03 -9.59
N LEU A 393 -4.93 -27.51 -9.48
CA LEU A 393 -5.14 -26.06 -9.36
C LEU A 393 -4.64 -25.51 -8.02
N SER A 394 -4.75 -26.25 -6.93
CA SER A 394 -4.12 -25.88 -5.65
C SER A 394 -2.59 -25.85 -5.78
N GLN A 395 -2.00 -26.82 -6.48
CA GLN A 395 -0.56 -26.83 -6.79
C GLN A 395 -0.15 -25.63 -7.67
N ALA A 396 -0.95 -25.32 -8.69
CA ALA A 396 -0.71 -24.16 -9.57
C ALA A 396 -0.85 -22.82 -8.82
N SER A 397 -1.74 -22.75 -7.83
CA SER A 397 -1.84 -21.57 -6.96
C SER A 397 -0.61 -21.41 -6.08
N LEU A 398 -0.09 -22.50 -5.52
CA LEU A 398 1.19 -22.48 -4.81
C LEU A 398 2.34 -22.07 -5.73
N LEU A 399 2.45 -22.71 -6.91
CA LEU A 399 3.47 -22.35 -7.90
C LEU A 399 3.44 -20.84 -8.20
N ALA A 400 2.26 -20.28 -8.47
CA ALA A 400 2.10 -18.86 -8.74
C ALA A 400 2.61 -17.98 -7.59
N SER A 401 2.39 -18.37 -6.34
CA SER A 401 2.85 -17.61 -5.17
C SER A 401 4.36 -17.65 -4.92
N LEU A 402 5.09 -18.52 -5.60
CA LEU A 402 6.54 -18.68 -5.46
C LEU A 402 7.33 -17.95 -6.55
N LEU A 403 6.68 -17.59 -7.67
CA LEU A 403 7.36 -16.93 -8.80
C LEU A 403 7.89 -15.55 -8.42
N GLY A 404 9.13 -15.29 -8.77
CA GLY A 404 9.83 -14.04 -8.46
C GLY A 404 10.45 -13.97 -7.06
N ASP A 405 10.23 -14.97 -6.19
CA ASP A 405 10.82 -15.08 -4.84
C ASP A 405 11.83 -16.24 -4.69
N LEU A 406 11.97 -17.03 -5.74
CA LEU A 406 12.98 -18.10 -5.85
C LEU A 406 14.07 -17.69 -6.85
N SER A 407 15.26 -18.32 -6.71
CA SER A 407 16.36 -18.17 -7.67
C SER A 407 15.96 -18.75 -9.05
N THR A 408 16.59 -18.21 -10.08
CA THR A 408 16.56 -18.77 -11.43
C THR A 408 17.91 -19.44 -11.76
N HIS A 409 18.08 -19.89 -12.98
CA HIS A 409 19.40 -20.35 -13.43
C HIS A 409 20.39 -19.20 -13.67
N ARG A 410 19.89 -17.97 -13.91
CA ARG A 410 20.72 -16.78 -14.20
C ARG A 410 20.98 -15.92 -12.97
N HIS A 411 20.01 -15.84 -12.04
CA HIS A 411 20.06 -14.94 -10.89
C HIS A 411 19.70 -15.65 -9.59
N SER A 412 20.39 -15.31 -8.50
CA SER A 412 19.90 -15.61 -7.15
C SER A 412 18.59 -14.87 -6.86
N ALA A 413 17.82 -15.31 -5.87
CA ALA A 413 16.55 -14.66 -5.50
C ALA A 413 16.71 -13.16 -5.21
N LEU A 414 17.83 -12.76 -4.57
CA LEU A 414 18.14 -11.36 -4.29
C LEU A 414 18.46 -10.57 -5.57
N GLU A 415 19.29 -11.12 -6.46
CA GLU A 415 19.61 -10.49 -7.74
C GLU A 415 18.38 -10.37 -8.62
N LEU A 416 17.56 -11.44 -8.70
CA LEU A 416 16.30 -11.43 -9.42
C LEU A 416 15.38 -10.31 -8.92
N ARG A 417 15.21 -10.20 -7.61
CA ARG A 417 14.40 -9.13 -7.01
C ARG A 417 14.94 -7.73 -7.37
N ASN A 418 16.26 -7.54 -7.35
CA ASN A 418 16.89 -6.28 -7.76
C ASN A 418 16.63 -5.96 -9.24
N GLN A 419 16.68 -6.98 -10.13
CA GLN A 419 16.34 -6.80 -11.56
C GLN A 419 14.85 -6.48 -11.76
N MET A 420 13.97 -7.17 -11.01
CA MET A 420 12.53 -6.87 -11.04
C MET A 420 12.26 -5.43 -10.58
N ASP A 421 12.83 -4.99 -9.46
CA ASP A 421 12.70 -3.61 -8.96
C ASP A 421 13.25 -2.57 -9.96
N ARG A 422 14.22 -2.97 -10.80
CA ARG A 422 14.82 -2.08 -11.80
C ARG A 422 14.00 -1.96 -13.08
N TYR A 423 13.40 -3.03 -13.58
CA TYR A 423 12.78 -3.06 -14.91
C TYR A 423 11.27 -3.23 -14.89
N LEU A 424 10.71 -3.76 -13.80
CA LEU A 424 9.28 -3.96 -13.65
C LEU A 424 8.67 -2.95 -12.65
N GLY A 425 7.50 -2.44 -12.96
CA GLY A 425 6.72 -1.64 -12.02
C GLY A 425 6.11 -2.51 -10.94
N PHE A 426 5.62 -3.67 -11.34
CA PHE A 426 5.18 -4.76 -10.47
C PHE A 426 5.29 -6.10 -11.21
N PHE A 427 5.26 -7.17 -10.46
CA PHE A 427 5.10 -8.54 -10.95
C PHE A 427 4.17 -9.28 -10.00
N SER A 428 3.19 -9.98 -10.55
CA SER A 428 2.29 -10.83 -9.78
C SER A 428 1.88 -12.05 -10.59
N ALA A 429 1.69 -13.18 -9.91
CA ALA A 429 1.12 -14.37 -10.51
C ALA A 429 0.03 -14.92 -9.60
N ALA A 430 -1.11 -15.31 -10.18
CA ALA A 430 -2.23 -15.86 -9.43
C ALA A 430 -3.10 -16.76 -10.30
N VAL A 431 -3.75 -17.76 -9.68
CA VAL A 431 -4.77 -18.52 -10.37
C VAL A 431 -6.13 -17.84 -10.21
N THR A 432 -6.76 -17.53 -11.33
CA THR A 432 -8.10 -16.95 -11.38
C THR A 432 -9.04 -17.81 -12.21
N VAL A 433 -10.34 -17.53 -12.20
CA VAL A 433 -11.33 -18.31 -12.93
C VAL A 433 -12.36 -17.42 -13.60
N PHE A 434 -12.56 -17.66 -14.90
CA PHE A 434 -13.58 -16.99 -15.69
C PHE A 434 -14.69 -17.98 -16.08
N THR A 435 -15.90 -17.45 -16.18
CA THR A 435 -17.05 -18.20 -16.68
C THR A 435 -17.54 -17.49 -17.94
N HIS A 436 -17.59 -18.21 -19.05
CA HIS A 436 -18.08 -17.69 -20.32
C HIS A 436 -19.58 -17.38 -20.23
N ARG A 437 -19.94 -16.12 -20.51
CA ARG A 437 -21.31 -15.62 -20.31
C ARG A 437 -22.38 -16.39 -21.10
N GLY A 438 -22.05 -16.80 -22.33
CA GLY A 438 -23.00 -17.47 -23.23
C GLY A 438 -23.11 -18.98 -23.02
N THR A 439 -21.99 -19.67 -22.73
CA THR A 439 -21.96 -21.14 -22.59
C THR A 439 -22.01 -21.62 -21.14
N GLY A 440 -21.72 -20.76 -20.16
CA GLY A 440 -21.56 -21.15 -18.77
C GLY A 440 -20.26 -21.94 -18.48
N GLU A 441 -19.41 -22.13 -19.49
CA GLU A 441 -18.14 -22.86 -19.34
C GLU A 441 -17.22 -22.10 -18.36
N THR A 442 -16.65 -22.84 -17.42
CA THR A 442 -15.74 -22.32 -16.38
C THR A 442 -14.32 -22.72 -16.71
N THR A 443 -13.45 -21.76 -16.93
CA THR A 443 -12.04 -21.97 -17.26
C THR A 443 -11.15 -21.28 -16.23
N PRO A 444 -10.31 -22.01 -15.48
CA PRO A 444 -9.26 -21.42 -14.67
C PRO A 444 -8.05 -21.03 -15.52
N TYR A 445 -7.38 -19.97 -15.09
CA TYR A 445 -6.14 -19.45 -15.71
C TYR A 445 -5.12 -19.16 -14.60
N LEU A 446 -3.86 -19.54 -14.83
CA LEU A 446 -2.77 -18.87 -14.13
C LEU A 446 -2.48 -17.58 -14.92
N VAL A 447 -2.59 -16.46 -14.26
CA VAL A 447 -2.34 -15.15 -14.86
C VAL A 447 -1.06 -14.58 -14.25
N VAL A 448 -0.11 -14.25 -15.14
CA VAL A 448 1.08 -13.48 -14.78
C VAL A 448 0.84 -12.06 -15.25
N SER A 449 0.82 -11.12 -14.32
CA SER A 449 0.60 -9.71 -14.59
C SER A 449 1.84 -8.91 -14.25
N THR A 450 2.25 -8.06 -15.16
CA THR A 450 3.37 -7.13 -14.95
C THR A 450 3.15 -5.83 -15.69
N ALA A 451 3.90 -4.82 -15.33
CA ALA A 451 3.97 -3.59 -16.08
C ALA A 451 5.40 -3.04 -16.10
N MET A 452 5.73 -2.29 -17.12
CA MET A 452 7.07 -1.74 -17.33
C MET A 452 7.01 -0.38 -17.98
N LEU A 453 8.05 0.43 -17.78
CA LEU A 453 8.22 1.65 -18.58
C LEU A 453 8.54 1.27 -20.04
N GLU A 454 8.00 2.00 -21.00
CA GLU A 454 8.15 1.75 -22.44
C GLU A 454 9.64 1.59 -22.86
N LYS A 455 10.54 2.34 -22.23
CA LYS A 455 11.99 2.29 -22.48
C LYS A 455 12.68 0.99 -22.04
N TYR A 456 12.03 0.16 -21.18
CA TYR A 456 12.58 -1.08 -20.62
C TYR A 456 11.86 -2.35 -21.09
N GLN A 457 11.07 -2.26 -22.17
CA GLN A 457 10.27 -3.41 -22.63
C GLN A 457 11.11 -4.66 -22.93
N SER A 458 12.30 -4.51 -23.52
CA SER A 458 13.16 -5.64 -23.88
C SER A 458 13.76 -6.33 -22.65
N GLU A 459 14.26 -5.55 -21.69
CA GLU A 459 14.84 -6.06 -20.45
C GLU A 459 13.76 -6.70 -19.56
N ALA A 460 12.60 -6.07 -19.48
CA ALA A 460 11.45 -6.59 -18.75
C ALA A 460 10.94 -7.90 -19.34
N ALA A 461 10.87 -8.02 -20.69
CA ALA A 461 10.46 -9.25 -21.35
C ALA A 461 11.44 -10.39 -21.09
N ALA A 462 12.74 -10.14 -21.19
CA ALA A 462 13.77 -11.13 -20.90
C ALA A 462 13.70 -11.61 -19.43
N LEU A 463 13.40 -10.70 -18.49
CA LEU A 463 13.25 -11.04 -17.09
C LEU A 463 11.98 -11.87 -16.82
N VAL A 464 10.86 -11.53 -17.46
CA VAL A 464 9.62 -12.32 -17.36
C VAL A 464 9.82 -13.70 -17.97
N GLU A 465 10.47 -13.80 -19.15
CA GLU A 465 10.85 -15.07 -19.77
C GLU A 465 11.66 -15.93 -18.80
N GLU A 466 12.72 -15.39 -18.22
CA GLU A 466 13.57 -16.07 -17.24
C GLU A 466 12.76 -16.61 -16.05
N ILE A 467 11.88 -15.80 -15.47
CA ILE A 467 11.01 -16.23 -14.35
C ILE A 467 10.11 -17.39 -14.77
N LEU A 468 9.60 -17.39 -16.02
CA LEU A 468 8.66 -18.40 -16.52
C LEU A 468 9.30 -19.66 -17.09
N THR A 469 10.62 -19.66 -17.31
CA THR A 469 11.34 -20.79 -17.93
C THR A 469 12.48 -21.34 -17.07
N GLU A 470 13.02 -20.57 -16.14
CA GLU A 470 14.25 -20.90 -15.43
C GLU A 470 14.16 -20.87 -13.90
N THR A 471 12.97 -20.65 -13.31
CA THR A 471 12.80 -20.68 -11.85
C THR A 471 13.18 -22.05 -11.29
N ARG A 472 13.97 -22.05 -10.21
CA ARG A 472 14.51 -23.26 -9.55
C ARG A 472 13.72 -23.56 -8.28
N PHE A 473 13.40 -24.83 -8.05
CA PHE A 473 12.66 -25.32 -6.87
C PHE A 473 13.53 -26.21 -5.97
N ASP A 474 14.84 -26.35 -6.25
CA ASP A 474 15.76 -27.23 -5.54
C ASP A 474 16.38 -26.58 -4.28
N GLU A 475 16.22 -25.30 -4.06
CA GLU A 475 16.66 -24.57 -2.86
C GLU A 475 15.71 -24.86 -1.68
N THR A 476 15.83 -26.04 -1.09
CA THR A 476 14.88 -26.59 -0.10
C THR A 476 14.65 -25.66 1.09
N GLN A 477 15.67 -24.96 1.58
CA GLN A 477 15.54 -24.07 2.73
C GLN A 477 14.65 -22.85 2.39
N GLN A 478 14.92 -22.21 1.27
CA GLN A 478 14.14 -21.06 0.79
C GLN A 478 12.70 -21.48 0.45
N LEU A 479 12.54 -22.61 -0.22
CA LEU A 479 11.24 -23.15 -0.56
C LEU A 479 10.38 -23.40 0.70
N ASN A 480 10.93 -24.08 1.71
CA ASN A 480 10.23 -24.37 2.96
C ASN A 480 9.87 -23.09 3.72
N PHE A 481 10.75 -22.08 3.70
CA PHE A 481 10.46 -20.77 4.28
C PHE A 481 9.24 -20.11 3.61
N LEU A 482 9.21 -20.06 2.28
CA LEU A 482 8.10 -19.48 1.51
C LEU A 482 6.79 -20.26 1.69
N LEU A 483 6.84 -21.61 1.75
CA LEU A 483 5.67 -22.45 2.04
C LEU A 483 5.07 -22.09 3.40
N THR A 484 5.91 -21.99 4.43
CA THR A 484 5.48 -21.62 5.79
C THR A 484 4.88 -20.22 5.80
N GLN A 485 5.51 -19.26 5.14
CA GLN A 485 5.04 -17.89 5.04
C GLN A 485 3.67 -17.81 4.35
N ASN A 486 3.50 -18.48 3.21
CA ASN A 486 2.22 -18.52 2.47
C ASN A 486 1.09 -19.10 3.34
N ARG A 487 1.36 -20.17 4.07
CA ARG A 487 0.38 -20.76 5.00
C ARG A 487 -0.01 -19.78 6.10
N MET A 488 0.95 -19.19 6.78
CA MET A 488 0.71 -18.20 7.86
C MET A 488 -0.07 -16.99 7.37
N MET A 489 0.26 -16.47 6.19
CA MET A 489 -0.47 -15.35 5.58
C MET A 489 -1.93 -15.71 5.30
N LEU A 490 -2.20 -16.90 4.76
CA LEU A 490 -3.57 -17.34 4.49
C LEU A 490 -4.36 -17.57 5.79
N GLU A 491 -3.75 -18.16 6.82
CA GLU A 491 -4.35 -18.33 8.15
C GLU A 491 -4.74 -16.96 8.75
N GLN A 492 -3.87 -15.97 8.66
CA GLN A 492 -4.14 -14.60 9.11
C GLN A 492 -5.28 -13.94 8.30
N GLN A 493 -5.27 -14.10 6.98
CA GLN A 493 -6.34 -13.57 6.12
C GLN A 493 -7.71 -14.18 6.47
N ILE A 494 -7.77 -15.47 6.75
CA ILE A 494 -9.00 -16.15 7.17
C ILE A 494 -9.51 -15.57 8.50
N GLN A 495 -8.62 -15.28 9.45
CA GLN A 495 -9.01 -14.64 10.71
C GLN A 495 -9.55 -13.23 10.51
N MET A 496 -8.90 -12.43 9.65
CA MET A 496 -9.30 -11.05 9.38
C MET A 496 -10.56 -10.92 8.51
N SER A 497 -10.82 -11.90 7.64
CA SER A 497 -11.88 -11.85 6.61
C SER A 497 -12.75 -13.10 6.63
N GLY A 498 -13.05 -13.63 7.81
CA GLY A 498 -13.78 -14.89 7.98
C GLY A 498 -15.15 -14.93 7.29
N ASN A 499 -15.82 -13.78 7.17
CA ASN A 499 -17.08 -13.66 6.41
C ASN A 499 -16.87 -13.99 4.91
N ALA A 500 -15.79 -13.52 4.30
CA ALA A 500 -15.49 -13.77 2.90
C ALA A 500 -15.17 -15.25 2.67
N TYR A 501 -14.33 -15.85 3.53
CA TYR A 501 -13.98 -17.27 3.44
C TYR A 501 -15.16 -18.20 3.74
N ALA A 502 -16.01 -17.85 4.69
CA ALA A 502 -17.25 -18.59 4.94
C ALA A 502 -18.19 -18.55 3.73
N SER A 503 -18.35 -17.37 3.11
CA SER A 503 -19.17 -17.21 1.89
C SER A 503 -18.58 -17.96 0.70
N GLN A 504 -17.26 -17.89 0.50
CA GLN A 504 -16.56 -18.63 -0.56
C GLN A 504 -16.71 -20.14 -0.37
N ARG A 505 -16.55 -20.64 0.85
CA ARG A 505 -16.73 -22.05 1.18
C ARG A 505 -18.15 -22.52 0.91
N ALA A 506 -19.15 -21.76 1.30
CA ALA A 506 -20.55 -22.05 1.02
C ALA A 506 -20.84 -22.03 -0.49
N ALA A 507 -20.31 -21.04 -1.24
CA ALA A 507 -20.49 -20.92 -2.69
C ALA A 507 -19.82 -22.07 -3.49
N ALA A 508 -18.82 -22.73 -2.95
CA ALA A 508 -18.14 -23.88 -3.58
C ALA A 508 -19.08 -25.06 -3.84
N ALA A 509 -20.16 -25.19 -3.06
CA ALA A 509 -21.19 -26.23 -3.24
C ALA A 509 -22.19 -25.95 -4.37
N PHE A 510 -22.16 -24.75 -4.98
CA PHE A 510 -23.21 -24.33 -5.92
C PHE A 510 -22.74 -24.16 -7.35
N SER A 511 -21.44 -24.02 -7.58
CA SER A 511 -20.95 -23.77 -8.94
C SER A 511 -19.52 -24.29 -9.16
N PRO A 512 -19.20 -24.71 -10.39
CA PRO A 512 -17.81 -25.02 -10.78
C PRO A 512 -16.84 -23.88 -10.49
N LYS A 513 -17.25 -22.64 -10.73
CA LYS A 513 -16.46 -21.44 -10.40
C LYS A 513 -16.17 -21.33 -8.91
N GLY A 514 -17.17 -21.62 -8.05
CA GLY A 514 -17.01 -21.63 -6.60
C GLY A 514 -16.04 -22.73 -6.15
N ALA A 515 -16.15 -23.93 -6.71
CA ALA A 515 -15.25 -25.05 -6.41
C ALA A 515 -13.78 -24.72 -6.79
N VAL A 516 -13.57 -24.10 -7.95
CA VAL A 516 -12.23 -23.64 -8.37
C VAL A 516 -11.69 -22.56 -7.42
N LYS A 517 -12.49 -21.53 -7.10
CA LYS A 517 -12.06 -20.49 -6.15
C LYS A 517 -11.64 -21.07 -4.80
N GLU A 518 -12.39 -22.04 -4.32
CA GLU A 518 -12.09 -22.73 -3.05
C GLU A 518 -10.77 -23.52 -3.12
N ALA A 519 -10.48 -24.13 -4.27
CA ALA A 519 -9.25 -24.88 -4.50
C ALA A 519 -8.00 -23.98 -4.63
N VAL A 520 -8.14 -22.74 -5.06
CA VAL A 520 -6.98 -21.86 -5.34
C VAL A 520 -6.73 -20.80 -4.25
N GLY A 521 -7.64 -20.60 -3.32
CA GLY A 521 -7.48 -19.56 -2.30
C GLY A 521 -8.45 -19.66 -1.11
N GLY A 522 -9.19 -20.78 -0.95
CA GLY A 522 -10.12 -20.98 0.15
C GLY A 522 -9.60 -21.92 1.24
N ILE A 523 -10.52 -22.46 2.04
CA ILE A 523 -10.19 -23.42 3.11
C ILE A 523 -9.60 -24.72 2.55
N ARG A 524 -10.04 -25.16 1.34
CA ARG A 524 -9.44 -26.31 0.66
C ARG A 524 -7.97 -26.05 0.36
N TYR A 525 -7.63 -24.83 -0.11
CA TYR A 525 -6.25 -24.46 -0.37
C TYR A 525 -5.42 -24.39 0.91
N LEU A 526 -5.97 -23.86 2.02
CA LEU A 526 -5.28 -23.91 3.32
C LEU A 526 -4.96 -25.36 3.74
N ARG A 527 -5.91 -26.28 3.62
CA ARG A 527 -5.69 -27.69 3.93
C ARG A 527 -4.60 -28.31 3.05
N TYR A 528 -4.56 -27.92 1.77
CA TYR A 528 -3.48 -28.34 0.87
C TYR A 528 -2.12 -27.81 1.35
N LEU A 529 -1.99 -26.53 1.75
CA LEU A 529 -0.74 -25.96 2.28
C LEU A 529 -0.31 -26.66 3.58
N GLN A 530 -1.22 -26.96 4.48
CA GLN A 530 -0.95 -27.69 5.74
C GLN A 530 -0.43 -29.12 5.51
N GLN A 531 -0.81 -29.76 4.41
CA GLN A 531 -0.31 -31.09 4.04
C GLN A 531 1.13 -31.06 3.51
N GLN A 532 1.61 -29.93 2.98
CA GLN A 532 3.00 -29.80 2.50
C GLN A 532 4.02 -29.81 3.64
N ASP A 533 3.64 -29.51 4.87
CA ASP A 533 4.50 -29.55 6.06
C ASP A 533 4.75 -30.98 6.60
N GLN A 534 4.12 -32.02 6.01
CA GLN A 534 4.23 -33.39 6.49
C GLN A 534 5.37 -34.15 5.79
N PRO A 535 6.23 -34.89 6.52
CA PRO A 535 7.43 -35.51 5.97
C PRO A 535 7.21 -36.72 5.03
N GLU A 536 5.98 -37.18 4.86
CA GLU A 536 5.65 -38.40 4.09
C GLU A 536 5.29 -38.15 2.61
N THR A 537 5.27 -36.92 2.13
CA THR A 537 4.93 -36.60 0.74
C THR A 537 6.19 -36.52 -0.12
N ALA A 538 6.10 -36.97 -1.40
CA ALA A 538 7.17 -36.77 -2.40
C ALA A 538 7.59 -35.31 -2.43
N SER A 539 8.90 -35.05 -2.58
CA SER A 539 9.52 -33.72 -2.50
C SER A 539 8.63 -32.65 -3.19
N PRO A 540 8.23 -31.59 -2.50
CA PRO A 540 7.49 -30.48 -3.12
C PRO A 540 8.20 -29.93 -4.36
N SER A 541 9.53 -29.94 -4.36
CA SER A 541 10.40 -29.50 -5.45
C SER A 541 10.12 -30.25 -6.76
N GLU A 542 10.09 -31.58 -6.75
CA GLU A 542 9.86 -32.38 -7.97
C GLU A 542 8.46 -32.15 -8.56
N LYS A 543 7.44 -32.06 -7.70
CA LYS A 543 6.08 -31.79 -8.13
C LYS A 543 5.94 -30.41 -8.76
N LEU A 544 6.59 -29.40 -8.17
CA LEU A 544 6.59 -28.04 -8.69
C LEU A 544 7.34 -27.94 -10.01
N THR A 545 8.48 -28.61 -10.16
CA THR A 545 9.25 -28.63 -11.43
C THR A 545 8.42 -29.21 -12.57
N GLN A 546 7.78 -30.37 -12.37
CA GLN A 546 6.92 -30.97 -13.40
C GLN A 546 5.71 -30.12 -13.75
N LEU A 547 5.14 -29.45 -12.73
CA LEU A 547 3.99 -28.58 -12.93
C LEU A 547 4.38 -27.31 -13.67
N PHE A 548 5.54 -26.75 -13.40
CA PHE A 548 6.08 -25.53 -13.98
C PHE A 548 6.14 -25.62 -15.52
N GLU A 549 6.78 -26.66 -16.06
CA GLU A 549 6.87 -26.90 -17.50
C GLU A 549 5.49 -27.10 -18.13
N LYS A 550 4.56 -27.75 -17.41
CA LYS A 550 3.21 -27.98 -17.88
C LYS A 550 2.38 -26.70 -17.94
N VAL A 551 2.49 -25.82 -16.93
CA VAL A 551 1.71 -24.58 -16.80
C VAL A 551 2.14 -23.55 -17.86
N PHE A 552 3.43 -23.31 -18.00
CA PHE A 552 3.95 -22.22 -18.85
C PHE A 552 4.14 -22.60 -20.31
N SER A 553 3.40 -23.59 -20.80
CA SER A 553 3.39 -23.94 -22.21
C SER A 553 2.86 -22.81 -23.10
N ARG A 554 3.56 -22.55 -24.20
CA ARG A 554 3.14 -21.55 -25.20
C ARG A 554 1.75 -21.82 -25.80
N TRP A 555 1.27 -23.06 -25.80
CA TRP A 555 -0.06 -23.43 -26.30
C TRP A 555 -1.21 -23.07 -25.37
N ARG A 556 -0.91 -22.61 -24.16
CA ARG A 556 -1.90 -22.21 -23.16
C ARG A 556 -2.11 -20.71 -23.09
N VAL A 557 -1.14 -19.93 -23.61
CA VAL A 557 -1.09 -18.50 -23.37
C VAL A 557 -1.99 -17.71 -24.32
N THR A 558 -2.72 -16.78 -23.72
CA THR A 558 -3.32 -15.62 -24.39
C THR A 558 -2.72 -14.39 -23.76
N VAL A 559 -2.27 -13.45 -24.57
CA VAL A 559 -1.63 -12.23 -24.10
C VAL A 559 -2.66 -11.10 -24.04
N GLY A 560 -2.75 -10.41 -22.90
CA GLY A 560 -3.37 -9.10 -22.75
C GLY A 560 -2.27 -8.04 -22.74
N LEU A 561 -2.39 -7.02 -23.58
CA LEU A 561 -1.42 -5.94 -23.64
C LEU A 561 -2.14 -4.60 -23.67
N THR A 562 -1.71 -3.67 -22.81
CA THR A 562 -2.21 -2.29 -22.82
C THR A 562 -1.04 -1.34 -22.92
N GLY A 563 -1.13 -0.37 -23.84
CA GLY A 563 -0.07 0.58 -24.15
C GLY A 563 0.55 0.32 -25.52
N LYS A 564 1.82 0.70 -25.70
CA LYS A 564 2.50 0.63 -26.98
C LYS A 564 3.20 -0.72 -27.16
N LEU A 565 2.71 -1.51 -28.11
CA LEU A 565 3.29 -2.81 -28.45
C LEU A 565 4.59 -2.64 -29.26
N ASN A 566 5.60 -3.39 -28.87
CA ASN A 566 6.77 -3.71 -29.69
C ASN A 566 6.79 -5.23 -29.92
N GLU A 567 6.45 -5.66 -31.12
CA GLU A 567 6.26 -7.07 -31.46
C GLU A 567 7.52 -7.93 -31.32
N HIS A 568 8.71 -7.36 -31.51
CA HIS A 568 9.96 -8.13 -31.49
C HIS A 568 10.26 -8.77 -30.15
N TRP A 569 10.15 -7.99 -29.04
CA TRP A 569 10.42 -8.55 -27.73
C TRP A 569 9.34 -9.56 -27.30
N LEU A 570 8.07 -9.29 -27.65
CA LEU A 570 6.96 -10.18 -27.31
C LEU A 570 7.08 -11.52 -28.05
N ALA A 571 7.41 -11.50 -29.34
CA ALA A 571 7.65 -12.72 -30.11
C ALA A 571 8.79 -13.54 -29.51
N GLY A 572 9.93 -12.90 -29.24
CA GLY A 572 11.09 -13.57 -28.64
C GLY A 572 10.77 -14.26 -27.31
N MET A 573 10.06 -13.57 -26.41
CA MET A 573 9.63 -14.13 -25.12
C MET A 573 8.66 -15.33 -25.31
N LEU A 574 7.68 -15.23 -26.20
CA LEU A 574 6.68 -16.28 -26.42
C LEU A 574 7.27 -17.54 -27.06
N GLU A 575 8.29 -17.40 -27.93
CA GLU A 575 8.98 -18.50 -28.59
C GLU A 575 9.86 -19.33 -27.61
N GLN A 576 10.31 -18.74 -26.51
CA GLN A 576 11.10 -19.43 -25.48
C GLN A 576 10.24 -20.25 -24.50
N LEU A 577 8.92 -20.00 -24.45
CA LEU A 577 8.04 -20.78 -23.58
C LEU A 577 8.03 -22.27 -23.97
N PRO A 578 7.90 -23.20 -23.01
CA PRO A 578 7.86 -24.64 -23.27
C PRO A 578 6.80 -25.06 -24.29
N ASP A 579 7.15 -26.04 -25.13
CA ASP A 579 6.28 -26.63 -26.15
C ASP A 579 5.55 -27.89 -25.64
N THR A 580 4.85 -27.73 -24.50
CA THR A 580 4.14 -28.83 -23.84
C THR A 580 2.68 -28.88 -24.32
N PRO A 581 2.16 -30.03 -24.81
CA PRO A 581 0.79 -30.10 -25.32
C PRO A 581 -0.24 -29.91 -24.21
N VAL A 582 -1.39 -29.34 -24.60
CA VAL A 582 -2.54 -29.13 -23.70
C VAL A 582 -3.39 -30.40 -23.66
N GLY A 583 -3.71 -30.85 -22.45
CA GLY A 583 -4.56 -32.01 -22.21
C GLY A 583 -6.05 -31.77 -22.51
N SER A 584 -6.85 -32.83 -22.37
CA SER A 584 -8.32 -32.73 -22.50
C SER A 584 -8.94 -31.95 -21.35
N PRO A 585 -9.97 -31.12 -21.59
CA PRO A 585 -10.64 -30.36 -20.54
C PRO A 585 -11.23 -31.25 -19.43
N VAL A 586 -11.07 -30.81 -18.19
CA VAL A 586 -11.65 -31.43 -16.99
C VAL A 586 -12.97 -30.73 -16.66
N GLN A 587 -14.00 -31.52 -16.38
CA GLN A 587 -15.25 -30.98 -15.85
C GLN A 587 -15.19 -30.93 -14.31
N TYR A 588 -15.46 -29.75 -13.77
CA TYR A 588 -15.49 -29.57 -12.33
C TYR A 588 -16.84 -29.96 -11.75
N SER A 589 -16.88 -31.07 -11.01
CA SER A 589 -18.06 -31.47 -10.26
C SER A 589 -18.14 -30.70 -8.94
N VAL A 590 -19.35 -30.37 -8.56
CA VAL A 590 -19.65 -29.69 -7.29
C VAL A 590 -20.24 -30.72 -6.34
N GLU A 591 -19.57 -30.93 -5.21
CA GLU A 591 -20.10 -31.79 -4.15
C GLU A 591 -20.86 -30.95 -3.12
N PRO A 592 -22.10 -31.31 -2.77
CA PRO A 592 -22.84 -30.62 -1.72
C PRO A 592 -22.05 -30.69 -0.40
N LEU A 593 -21.80 -29.55 0.20
CA LEU A 593 -21.13 -29.47 1.48
C LEU A 593 -22.10 -29.86 2.60
N ALA A 594 -21.63 -30.65 3.56
CA ALA A 594 -22.31 -30.83 4.83
C ALA A 594 -22.29 -29.51 5.63
N LYS A 595 -23.07 -29.38 6.70
CA LYS A 595 -22.95 -28.28 7.65
C LYS A 595 -21.55 -28.34 8.26
N GLU A 596 -20.74 -27.32 8.00
CA GLU A 596 -19.36 -27.25 8.47
C GLU A 596 -19.19 -26.06 9.41
N GLY A 597 -18.34 -26.22 10.43
CA GLY A 597 -17.88 -25.16 11.31
C GLY A 597 -16.34 -25.17 11.38
N PHE A 598 -15.74 -24.01 11.32
CA PHE A 598 -14.30 -23.82 11.47
C PHE A 598 -14.03 -23.02 12.72
N VAL A 599 -13.15 -23.51 13.59
CA VAL A 599 -12.70 -22.78 14.78
C VAL A 599 -11.51 -21.94 14.42
N ILE A 600 -11.62 -20.63 14.66
CA ILE A 600 -10.53 -19.66 14.49
C ILE A 600 -10.29 -18.94 15.82
N PRO A 601 -9.05 -18.52 16.14
CA PRO A 601 -8.74 -17.77 17.35
C PRO A 601 -9.17 -16.30 17.22
N ALA A 602 -10.48 -16.06 17.17
CA ALA A 602 -11.07 -14.73 17.06
C ALA A 602 -12.23 -14.57 18.05
N GLY A 603 -12.40 -13.35 18.55
CA GLY A 603 -13.53 -13.00 19.44
C GLY A 603 -14.88 -12.83 18.75
N ILE A 604 -14.93 -13.04 17.43
CA ILE A 604 -16.15 -12.90 16.61
C ILE A 604 -16.43 -14.20 15.86
N GLY A 605 -17.72 -14.54 15.70
CA GLY A 605 -18.19 -15.64 14.83
C GLY A 605 -18.71 -15.10 13.50
N PHE A 606 -18.46 -15.84 12.42
CA PHE A 606 -18.97 -15.54 11.08
C PHE A 606 -19.90 -16.66 10.63
N ALA A 607 -21.04 -16.30 10.05
CA ALA A 607 -21.95 -17.24 9.42
C ALA A 607 -22.26 -16.79 7.98
N ALA A 608 -22.25 -17.72 7.05
CA ALA A 608 -22.58 -17.47 5.65
C ALA A 608 -23.65 -18.45 5.17
N GLN A 609 -24.61 -17.94 4.43
CA GLN A 609 -25.62 -18.72 3.73
C GLN A 609 -25.63 -18.29 2.26
N VAL A 610 -25.59 -19.25 1.36
CA VAL A 610 -25.66 -19.04 -0.08
C VAL A 610 -26.91 -19.73 -0.61
N SER A 611 -27.68 -19.03 -1.43
CA SER A 611 -28.85 -19.56 -2.15
C SER A 611 -28.62 -19.42 -3.66
N ARG A 612 -29.31 -20.25 -4.45
CA ARG A 612 -29.35 -20.17 -5.93
C ARG A 612 -30.19 -19.02 -6.38
#